data_0d333a6a3989bbcbc078d5dcbe0a231e
#
_entry.id   0d333a6a3989bbcbc078d5dcbe0a231e
#
_cell.length_a   1.000
_cell.length_b   1.000
_cell.length_c   1.000
_cell.angle_alpha   90.00
_cell.angle_beta   90.00
_cell.angle_gamma   90.00
#
_symmetry.space_group_name_H-M   'P 1'
#
loop_
_entity.id
_entity.type
_entity.pdbx_description
1 polymer ?
#
loop_
_entity_poly.entity_id
_entity_poly.type
_entity_poly.pdbx_seq_one_letter_code
_entity_poly.pdbx_strand_id
1 'polypeptide(L)'
;MLLWTIQPLEVVDILETKGIFTCDTNLSENFEDFHDAYLWLVDEMDKRNIPHPTNLSLPLWAWHTRNYKHKKPDFRTIGLGCPGEKCACIEFEIPDELVLLSDYNSWHYVLNKMWFDDSKNEEEWEKNQDWYETLEPSIRNKMMVDSWQKIFDVTPIKGEWVSNGAYVQAVFWELKKDMVKSIKYFTAR
;
A
#
# COMPACT_ATOMS: atom_id res chain seq x y z
N MET A 1 11.44 -10.76 -4.59
CA MET A 1 11.72 -9.29 -4.34
C MET A 1 12.02 -9.07 -2.86
N LEU A 2 12.88 -8.11 -2.52
CA LEU A 2 13.22 -7.76 -1.14
C LEU A 2 12.30 -6.65 -0.65
N LEU A 3 11.67 -6.83 0.52
CA LEU A 3 10.69 -5.90 1.09
C LEU A 3 10.95 -5.64 2.58
N TRP A 4 10.34 -4.58 3.12
CA TRP A 4 10.42 -4.20 4.53
C TRP A 4 9.04 -3.89 5.08
N THR A 5 8.60 -4.64 6.08
CA THR A 5 7.37 -4.32 6.82
C THR A 5 7.70 -3.80 8.21
N ILE A 6 6.93 -2.81 8.65
CA ILE A 6 7.01 -2.28 10.02
C ILE A 6 5.83 -2.87 10.79
N GLN A 7 6.13 -3.52 11.88
CA GLN A 7 5.14 -4.27 12.66
C GLN A 7 5.35 -4.06 14.16
N PRO A 8 4.30 -4.21 14.98
CA PRO A 8 4.42 -4.34 16.42
C PRO A 8 5.30 -5.55 16.80
N LEU A 9 5.86 -5.56 18.01
CA LEU A 9 6.77 -6.64 18.45
C LEU A 9 6.08 -8.01 18.50
N GLU A 10 4.79 -8.03 18.77
CA GLU A 10 3.96 -9.25 18.85
C GLU A 10 3.97 -10.04 17.55
N VAL A 11 4.15 -9.37 16.40
CA VAL A 11 4.25 -10.04 15.09
C VAL A 11 5.53 -10.89 15.01
N VAL A 12 6.62 -10.45 15.63
CA VAL A 12 7.86 -11.25 15.70
C VAL A 12 7.63 -12.51 16.52
N ASP A 13 6.93 -12.40 17.65
CA ASP A 13 6.60 -13.56 18.50
C ASP A 13 5.67 -14.54 17.75
N ILE A 14 4.72 -14.03 16.95
CA ILE A 14 3.86 -14.84 16.10
C ILE A 14 4.69 -15.60 15.05
N LEU A 15 5.60 -14.92 14.36
CA LEU A 15 6.48 -15.54 13.37
C LEU A 15 7.38 -16.61 14.00
N GLU A 16 7.91 -16.36 15.19
CA GLU A 16 8.76 -17.32 15.90
C GLU A 16 7.99 -18.57 16.36
N THR A 17 6.75 -18.40 16.82
CA THR A 17 5.96 -19.47 17.40
C THR A 17 5.09 -20.22 16.39
N LYS A 18 4.47 -19.50 15.42
CA LYS A 18 3.55 -20.08 14.43
C LYS A 18 4.20 -20.27 13.06
N GLY A 19 5.35 -19.66 12.79
CA GLY A 19 6.05 -19.73 11.52
C GLY A 19 5.43 -18.90 10.39
N ILE A 20 4.25 -18.30 10.61
CA ILE A 20 3.50 -17.50 9.63
C ILE A 20 2.74 -16.37 10.32
N PHE A 21 2.70 -15.21 9.68
CA PHE A 21 1.88 -14.07 10.06
C PHE A 21 0.97 -13.67 8.90
N THR A 22 -0.29 -13.37 9.21
CA THR A 22 -1.34 -12.92 8.29
C THR A 22 -2.08 -11.76 8.90
N CYS A 23 -2.77 -10.96 8.09
CA CYS A 23 -3.61 -9.88 8.60
C CYS A 23 -4.80 -10.46 9.39
N ASP A 24 -5.03 -9.95 10.59
CA ASP A 24 -6.25 -10.16 11.35
C ASP A 24 -7.17 -8.94 11.19
N THR A 25 -8.31 -9.14 10.55
CA THR A 25 -9.28 -8.06 10.29
C THR A 25 -9.81 -7.40 11.56
N ASN A 26 -9.84 -8.13 12.67
CA ASN A 26 -10.31 -7.60 13.95
C ASN A 26 -9.30 -6.63 14.60
N LEU A 27 -8.05 -6.65 14.13
CA LEU A 27 -6.97 -5.78 14.62
C LEU A 27 -6.61 -4.67 13.64
N SER A 28 -7.32 -4.56 12.51
CA SER A 28 -7.10 -3.52 11.51
C SER A 28 -7.83 -2.24 11.92
N GLU A 29 -7.11 -1.29 12.51
CA GLU A 29 -7.65 -0.05 13.09
C GLU A 29 -8.45 0.82 12.09
N ASN A 30 -8.13 0.74 10.80
CA ASN A 30 -8.76 1.61 9.78
C ASN A 30 -9.63 0.83 8.79
N PHE A 31 -9.94 -0.44 9.06
CA PHE A 31 -10.65 -1.26 8.09
C PHE A 31 -12.08 -0.77 7.84
N GLU A 32 -12.80 -0.35 8.91
CA GLU A 32 -14.19 0.11 8.78
C GLU A 32 -14.29 1.38 7.94
N ASP A 33 -13.37 2.33 8.13
CA ASP A 33 -13.37 3.62 7.42
C ASP A 33 -13.02 3.47 5.93
N PHE A 34 -12.15 2.51 5.58
CA PHE A 34 -11.64 2.31 4.23
C PHE A 34 -12.03 0.95 3.62
N HIS A 35 -13.06 0.32 4.13
CA HIS A 35 -13.52 -1.01 3.75
C HIS A 35 -13.61 -1.21 2.22
N ASP A 36 -14.29 -0.31 1.52
CA ASP A 36 -14.49 -0.43 0.06
C ASP A 36 -13.16 -0.35 -0.71
N ALA A 37 -12.23 0.49 -0.26
CA ALA A 37 -10.91 0.61 -0.87
C ALA A 37 -10.09 -0.68 -0.71
N TYR A 38 -10.13 -1.29 0.47
CA TYR A 38 -9.46 -2.56 0.71
C TYR A 38 -10.08 -3.71 -0.09
N LEU A 39 -11.41 -3.78 -0.18
CA LEU A 39 -12.08 -4.78 -1.01
C LEU A 39 -11.74 -4.61 -2.49
N TRP A 40 -11.72 -3.38 -2.98
CA TRP A 40 -11.28 -3.09 -4.35
C TRP A 40 -9.85 -3.57 -4.59
N LEU A 41 -8.92 -3.34 -3.64
CA LEU A 41 -7.53 -3.79 -3.75
C LEU A 41 -7.43 -5.32 -3.78
N VAL A 42 -8.20 -6.02 -2.94
CA VAL A 42 -8.27 -7.50 -2.93
C VAL A 42 -8.74 -8.03 -4.29
N ASP A 43 -9.82 -7.42 -4.84
CA ASP A 43 -10.33 -7.75 -6.18
C ASP A 43 -9.26 -7.52 -7.28
N GLU A 44 -8.44 -6.48 -7.14
CA GLU A 44 -7.33 -6.22 -8.05
C GLU A 44 -6.17 -7.25 -7.91
N MET A 45 -5.92 -7.74 -6.70
CA MET A 45 -4.98 -8.85 -6.49
C MET A 45 -5.49 -10.14 -7.15
N ASP A 46 -6.78 -10.45 -6.99
CA ASP A 46 -7.41 -11.63 -7.59
C ASP A 46 -7.42 -11.56 -9.13
N LYS A 47 -7.73 -10.40 -9.71
CA LYS A 47 -7.66 -10.18 -11.17
C LYS A 47 -6.25 -10.39 -11.74
N ARG A 48 -5.22 -10.18 -10.94
CA ARG A 48 -3.80 -10.41 -11.31
C ARG A 48 -3.32 -11.81 -10.99
N ASN A 49 -4.23 -12.70 -10.56
CA ASN A 49 -3.96 -14.09 -10.21
C ASN A 49 -2.92 -14.23 -9.08
N ILE A 50 -2.86 -13.29 -8.15
CA ILE A 50 -2.08 -13.46 -6.92
C ILE A 50 -2.80 -14.50 -6.05
N PRO A 51 -2.17 -15.62 -5.70
CA PRO A 51 -2.83 -16.70 -4.98
C PRO A 51 -3.47 -16.22 -3.67
N HIS A 52 -4.80 -16.27 -3.57
CA HIS A 52 -5.57 -15.81 -2.43
C HIS A 52 -5.90 -16.97 -1.48
N PRO A 53 -5.34 -16.99 -0.25
CA PRO A 53 -5.72 -17.98 0.74
C PRO A 53 -7.18 -17.81 1.17
N THR A 54 -7.95 -18.90 1.11
CA THR A 54 -9.43 -18.88 1.28
C THR A 54 -9.92 -18.39 2.65
N ASN A 55 -9.04 -18.35 3.63
CA ASN A 55 -9.33 -17.94 5.01
C ASN A 55 -8.85 -16.52 5.36
N LEU A 56 -8.29 -15.78 4.38
CA LEU A 56 -7.81 -14.42 4.58
C LEU A 56 -8.71 -13.43 3.85
N SER A 57 -8.97 -12.30 4.46
CA SER A 57 -9.81 -11.23 3.91
C SER A 57 -9.03 -9.99 3.54
N LEU A 58 -7.87 -9.75 4.17
CA LEU A 58 -7.03 -8.58 3.94
C LEU A 58 -5.56 -8.96 3.77
N PRO A 59 -4.84 -8.26 2.87
CA PRO A 59 -3.42 -8.44 2.67
C PRO A 59 -2.59 -7.73 3.75
N LEU A 60 -1.34 -8.12 3.85
CA LEU A 60 -0.29 -7.42 4.58
C LEU A 60 0.34 -6.33 3.70
N TRP A 61 0.93 -5.33 4.36
CA TRP A 61 1.61 -4.22 3.71
C TRP A 61 3.11 -4.21 4.00
N ALA A 62 3.89 -3.84 3.00
CA ALA A 62 5.33 -3.60 3.14
C ALA A 62 5.80 -2.44 2.26
N TRP A 63 6.99 -1.95 2.53
CA TRP A 63 7.66 -0.96 1.70
C TRP A 63 8.55 -1.66 0.67
N HIS A 64 8.45 -1.24 -0.59
CA HIS A 64 9.38 -1.56 -1.66
C HIS A 64 10.36 -0.39 -1.88
N THR A 65 9.85 0.82 -2.05
CA THR A 65 10.64 2.02 -2.34
C THR A 65 10.30 3.14 -1.37
N ARG A 66 11.32 3.87 -0.93
CA ARG A 66 11.15 5.13 -0.20
C ARG A 66 12.09 6.19 -0.75
N ASN A 67 11.53 7.36 -1.08
CA ASN A 67 12.24 8.46 -1.70
C ASN A 67 13.03 8.02 -2.96
N TYR A 68 12.33 7.37 -3.90
CA TYR A 68 12.86 6.82 -5.16
C TYR A 68 13.99 5.80 -5.00
N LYS A 69 14.16 5.21 -3.84
CA LYS A 69 15.22 4.24 -3.58
C LYS A 69 14.64 2.95 -3.00
N HIS A 70 14.96 1.84 -3.64
CA HIS A 70 14.68 0.51 -3.11
C HIS A 70 15.66 0.23 -1.96
N LYS A 71 15.28 0.58 -0.74
CA LYS A 71 16.11 0.43 0.46
C LYS A 71 15.27 0.40 1.72
N LYS A 72 15.84 -0.16 2.77
CA LYS A 72 15.27 -0.19 4.11
C LYS A 72 14.85 1.21 4.57
N PRO A 73 13.68 1.35 5.23
CA PRO A 73 13.25 2.59 5.85
C PRO A 73 14.29 3.16 6.83
N ASP A 74 14.43 4.47 6.84
CA ASP A 74 15.25 5.17 7.83
C ASP A 74 14.41 5.39 9.10
N PHE A 75 14.76 4.72 10.19
CA PHE A 75 14.01 4.75 11.46
C PHE A 75 14.01 6.10 12.19
N ARG A 76 14.75 7.08 11.64
CA ARG A 76 14.73 8.47 12.12
C ARG A 76 13.57 9.27 11.51
N THR A 77 12.89 8.72 10.49
CA THR A 77 11.75 9.38 9.85
C THR A 77 10.47 9.18 10.69
N ILE A 78 9.59 10.18 10.63
CA ILE A 78 8.25 10.13 11.21
C ILE A 78 7.35 9.20 10.37
N GLY A 79 6.30 8.62 11.00
CA GLY A 79 5.27 7.83 10.29
C GLY A 79 5.67 6.38 10.02
N LEU A 80 6.53 5.80 10.86
CA LEU A 80 6.85 4.37 10.87
C LEU A 80 6.23 3.63 12.06
N GLY A 81 5.14 4.13 12.61
CA GLY A 81 4.42 3.65 13.79
C GLY A 81 3.96 4.83 14.63
N CYS A 82 3.23 4.57 15.72
CA CYS A 82 2.82 5.61 16.67
C CYS A 82 4.03 6.11 17.48
N PRO A 83 4.18 7.43 17.70
CA PRO A 83 5.30 7.97 18.45
C PRO A 83 5.47 7.32 19.81
N GLY A 84 6.67 6.82 20.10
CA GLY A 84 7.00 6.11 21.35
C GLY A 84 6.75 4.60 21.31
N GLU A 85 6.09 4.09 20.30
CA GLU A 85 5.84 2.66 20.13
C GLU A 85 7.12 1.89 19.78
N LYS A 86 7.28 0.69 20.38
CA LYS A 86 8.35 -0.23 20.02
C LYS A 86 7.93 -1.07 18.82
N CYS A 87 8.66 -0.93 17.73
CA CYS A 87 8.38 -1.59 16.46
C CYS A 87 9.52 -2.49 16.02
N ALA A 88 9.19 -3.43 15.16
CA ALA A 88 10.12 -4.26 14.42
C ALA A 88 10.05 -3.93 12.93
N CYS A 89 11.18 -3.63 12.31
CA CYS A 89 11.32 -3.63 10.85
C CYS A 89 11.78 -5.02 10.43
N ILE A 90 10.93 -5.73 9.74
CA ILE A 90 11.19 -7.08 9.24
C ILE A 90 11.56 -6.95 7.76
N GLU A 91 12.80 -7.32 7.42
CA GLU A 91 13.30 -7.45 6.06
C GLU A 91 13.10 -8.88 5.59
N PHE A 92 12.47 -9.07 4.44
CA PHE A 92 12.14 -10.40 3.93
C PHE A 92 12.19 -10.46 2.41
N GLU A 93 12.42 -11.65 1.86
CA GLU A 93 12.30 -11.94 0.44
C GLU A 93 11.04 -12.74 0.15
N ILE A 94 10.29 -12.31 -0.87
CA ILE A 94 9.07 -12.94 -1.33
C ILE A 94 9.10 -13.07 -2.87
N PRO A 95 8.55 -14.16 -3.47
CA PRO A 95 8.40 -14.28 -4.92
C PRO A 95 7.60 -13.11 -5.50
N ASP A 96 8.02 -12.58 -6.64
CA ASP A 96 7.42 -11.39 -7.25
C ASP A 96 5.96 -11.60 -7.63
N GLU A 97 5.61 -12.83 -8.03
CA GLU A 97 4.25 -13.25 -8.38
C GLU A 97 3.26 -13.27 -7.21
N LEU A 98 3.74 -13.16 -5.98
CA LEU A 98 2.91 -13.10 -4.77
C LEU A 98 2.67 -11.66 -4.27
N VAL A 99 3.12 -10.65 -5.04
CA VAL A 99 3.14 -9.26 -4.59
C VAL A 99 2.46 -8.36 -5.61
N LEU A 100 1.64 -7.43 -5.15
CA LEU A 100 1.16 -6.31 -5.94
C LEU A 100 1.80 -5.01 -5.43
N LEU A 101 2.48 -4.30 -6.33
CA LEU A 101 3.06 -2.98 -6.03
C LEU A 101 2.07 -1.86 -6.37
N SER A 102 2.08 -0.81 -5.55
CA SER A 102 1.33 0.41 -5.82
C SER A 102 2.07 1.66 -5.32
N ASP A 103 1.84 2.80 -5.96
CA ASP A 103 2.32 4.09 -5.46
C ASP A 103 1.53 4.49 -4.22
N TYR A 104 2.25 4.77 -3.12
CA TYR A 104 1.64 5.11 -1.84
C TYR A 104 0.86 6.42 -1.88
N ASN A 105 1.37 7.44 -2.57
CA ASN A 105 0.67 8.72 -2.66
C ASN A 105 -0.61 8.59 -3.48
N SER A 106 -0.53 7.87 -4.59
CA SER A 106 -1.67 7.62 -5.46
C SER A 106 -2.74 6.72 -4.81
N TRP A 107 -2.36 5.85 -3.86
CA TRP A 107 -3.29 5.04 -3.08
C TRP A 107 -4.34 5.90 -2.34
N HIS A 108 -4.00 7.15 -1.98
CA HIS A 108 -4.95 8.05 -1.33
C HIS A 108 -6.14 8.45 -2.22
N TYR A 109 -6.03 8.37 -3.55
CA TYR A 109 -7.18 8.55 -4.45
C TYR A 109 -8.22 7.43 -4.25
N VAL A 110 -7.76 6.20 -4.02
CA VAL A 110 -8.64 5.05 -3.73
C VAL A 110 -9.27 5.19 -2.36
N LEU A 111 -8.46 5.46 -1.31
CA LEU A 111 -8.92 5.63 0.06
C LEU A 111 -10.00 6.71 0.18
N ASN A 112 -9.82 7.83 -0.51
CA ASN A 112 -10.72 8.99 -0.41
C ASN A 112 -11.80 8.99 -1.50
N LYS A 113 -11.93 7.92 -2.30
CA LYS A 113 -12.90 7.81 -3.39
C LYS A 113 -12.83 9.01 -4.34
N MET A 114 -11.62 9.36 -4.77
CA MET A 114 -11.33 10.48 -5.65
C MET A 114 -11.03 9.99 -7.08
N TRP A 115 -11.43 10.79 -8.05
CA TRP A 115 -10.99 10.59 -9.43
C TRP A 115 -9.52 10.99 -9.58
N PHE A 116 -8.70 10.08 -10.08
CA PHE A 116 -7.29 10.31 -10.38
C PHE A 116 -7.16 10.74 -11.85
N ASP A 117 -7.21 12.04 -12.10
CA ASP A 117 -7.10 12.60 -13.44
C ASP A 117 -5.64 12.64 -13.97
N ASP A 118 -5.45 13.11 -15.21
CA ASP A 118 -4.15 13.20 -15.88
C ASP A 118 -3.64 14.64 -16.05
N SER A 119 -4.13 15.57 -15.22
CA SER A 119 -3.74 16.99 -15.29
C SER A 119 -2.24 17.17 -15.03
N LYS A 120 -1.63 18.09 -15.77
CA LYS A 120 -0.19 18.38 -15.73
C LYS A 120 0.14 19.65 -14.95
N ASN A 121 -0.89 20.37 -14.50
CA ASN A 121 -0.80 21.60 -13.72
C ASN A 121 -2.15 21.89 -13.06
N GLU A 122 -2.17 22.92 -12.18
CA GLU A 122 -3.34 23.32 -11.41
C GLU A 122 -4.51 23.77 -12.30
N GLU A 123 -4.22 24.56 -13.35
CA GLU A 123 -5.26 25.07 -14.28
C GLU A 123 -5.96 23.90 -15.01
N GLU A 124 -5.21 22.90 -15.48
CA GLU A 124 -5.79 21.71 -16.10
C GLU A 124 -6.61 20.91 -15.08
N TRP A 125 -6.11 20.81 -13.85
CA TRP A 125 -6.81 20.07 -12.78
C TRP A 125 -8.14 20.75 -12.45
N GLU A 126 -8.17 22.05 -12.21
CA GLU A 126 -9.40 22.80 -11.93
C GLU A 126 -10.42 22.61 -13.07
N LYS A 127 -10.00 22.79 -14.31
CA LYS A 127 -10.86 22.60 -15.48
C LYS A 127 -11.39 21.17 -15.61
N ASN A 128 -10.57 20.17 -15.29
CA ASN A 128 -10.96 18.78 -15.35
C ASN A 128 -11.95 18.45 -14.22
N GLN A 129 -11.74 18.99 -13.02
CA GLN A 129 -12.69 18.82 -11.90
C GLN A 129 -14.03 19.48 -12.20
N ASP A 130 -14.05 20.72 -12.69
CA ASP A 130 -15.28 21.41 -13.09
C ASP A 130 -16.06 20.61 -14.13
N TRP A 131 -15.36 20.08 -15.14
CA TRP A 131 -16.01 19.23 -16.15
C TRP A 131 -16.53 17.93 -15.55
N TYR A 132 -15.72 17.25 -14.72
CA TYR A 132 -16.10 15.99 -14.07
C TYR A 132 -17.37 16.13 -13.23
N GLU A 133 -17.53 17.27 -12.52
CA GLU A 133 -18.71 17.57 -11.74
C GLU A 133 -20.00 17.75 -12.59
N THR A 134 -19.88 18.07 -13.89
CA THR A 134 -21.02 18.15 -14.80
C THR A 134 -21.56 16.79 -15.26
N LEU A 135 -20.80 15.72 -15.07
CA LEU A 135 -21.17 14.39 -15.56
C LEU A 135 -22.24 13.74 -14.66
N GLU A 136 -23.03 12.85 -15.25
CA GLU A 136 -23.96 12.02 -14.52
C GLU A 136 -23.25 11.19 -13.43
N PRO A 137 -23.84 11.01 -12.23
CA PRO A 137 -23.21 10.31 -11.11
C PRO A 137 -22.68 8.91 -11.45
N SER A 138 -23.39 8.16 -12.30
CA SER A 138 -22.98 6.82 -12.73
C SER A 138 -21.71 6.85 -13.61
N ILE A 139 -21.58 7.87 -14.45
CA ILE A 139 -20.40 8.08 -15.30
C ILE A 139 -19.22 8.50 -14.43
N ARG A 140 -19.43 9.45 -13.51
CA ARG A 140 -18.39 9.89 -12.56
C ARG A 140 -17.86 8.72 -11.76
N ASN A 141 -18.74 7.90 -11.18
CA ASN A 141 -18.32 6.75 -10.38
C ASN A 141 -17.52 5.74 -11.20
N LYS A 142 -17.94 5.45 -12.42
CA LYS A 142 -17.19 4.57 -13.31
C LYS A 142 -15.81 5.14 -13.64
N MET A 143 -15.73 6.40 -14.04
CA MET A 143 -14.46 7.07 -14.35
C MET A 143 -13.51 7.10 -13.16
N MET A 144 -14.03 7.38 -11.97
CA MET A 144 -13.27 7.37 -10.73
C MET A 144 -12.64 5.99 -10.50
N VAL A 145 -13.45 4.94 -10.50
CA VAL A 145 -12.96 3.57 -10.26
C VAL A 145 -11.98 3.12 -11.35
N ASP A 146 -12.28 3.40 -12.62
CA ASP A 146 -11.39 3.07 -13.74
C ASP A 146 -10.02 3.79 -13.61
N SER A 147 -10.02 5.02 -13.09
CA SER A 147 -8.79 5.81 -12.91
C SER A 147 -7.84 5.24 -11.85
N TRP A 148 -8.34 4.48 -10.90
CA TRP A 148 -7.55 3.89 -9.83
C TRP A 148 -6.53 2.85 -10.31
N GLN A 149 -6.69 2.31 -11.52
CA GLN A 149 -5.69 1.43 -12.13
C GLN A 149 -4.31 2.08 -12.25
N LYS A 150 -4.25 3.41 -12.28
CA LYS A 150 -3.00 4.17 -12.39
C LYS A 150 -2.07 4.01 -11.17
N ILE A 151 -2.62 3.67 -9.99
CA ILE A 151 -1.79 3.48 -8.79
C ILE A 151 -0.78 2.34 -8.93
N PHE A 152 -1.03 1.39 -9.85
CA PHE A 152 -0.15 0.25 -10.10
C PHE A 152 0.99 0.57 -11.07
N ASP A 153 0.97 1.73 -11.74
CA ASP A 153 2.15 2.24 -12.43
C ASP A 153 3.08 2.90 -11.40
N VAL A 154 4.14 2.21 -11.06
CA VAL A 154 5.15 2.67 -10.10
C VAL A 154 6.40 3.22 -10.76
N THR A 155 6.34 3.54 -12.05
CA THR A 155 7.44 4.13 -12.81
C THR A 155 7.87 5.46 -12.20
N PRO A 156 9.16 5.65 -11.85
CA PRO A 156 9.60 6.87 -11.18
C PRO A 156 9.45 8.12 -12.04
N ILE A 157 8.65 9.07 -11.59
CA ILE A 157 8.50 10.40 -12.17
C ILE A 157 8.84 11.44 -11.09
N LYS A 158 9.75 12.37 -11.40
CA LYS A 158 10.15 13.48 -10.52
C LYS A 158 9.72 14.79 -11.15
N GLY A 159 8.49 15.18 -10.91
CA GLY A 159 7.94 16.46 -11.36
C GLY A 159 7.45 17.29 -10.18
N GLU A 160 7.23 18.57 -10.40
CA GLU A 160 6.68 19.47 -9.39
C GLU A 160 5.18 19.22 -9.19
N TRP A 161 4.44 18.99 -10.27
CA TRP A 161 3.01 18.71 -10.24
C TRP A 161 2.71 17.22 -10.18
N VAL A 162 3.37 16.42 -11.01
CA VAL A 162 3.21 14.96 -11.03
C VAL A 162 4.49 14.33 -10.50
N SER A 163 4.37 13.59 -9.41
CA SER A 163 5.43 12.71 -8.90
C SER A 163 4.87 11.30 -8.72
N ASN A 164 5.63 10.28 -9.14
CA ASN A 164 5.23 8.89 -9.03
C ASN A 164 6.43 8.02 -8.65
N GLY A 165 6.18 6.88 -8.01
CA GLY A 165 7.24 5.93 -7.64
C GLY A 165 8.21 6.42 -6.55
N ALA A 166 7.93 7.56 -5.91
CA ALA A 166 8.73 8.06 -4.78
C ALA A 166 8.60 7.16 -3.56
N TYR A 167 7.39 6.71 -3.30
CA TYR A 167 7.02 5.80 -2.22
C TYR A 167 6.19 4.67 -2.82
N VAL A 168 6.78 3.48 -2.92
CA VAL A 168 6.10 2.29 -3.43
C VAL A 168 5.88 1.33 -2.29
N GLN A 169 4.63 0.95 -2.12
CA GLN A 169 4.21 -0.08 -1.18
C GLN A 169 3.94 -1.39 -1.92
N ALA A 170 3.96 -2.47 -1.16
CA ALA A 170 3.70 -3.81 -1.62
C ALA A 170 2.61 -4.44 -0.77
N VAL A 171 1.67 -5.14 -1.40
CA VAL A 171 0.67 -5.95 -0.71
C VAL A 171 0.84 -7.42 -1.05
N PHE A 172 0.65 -8.27 -0.05
CA PHE A 172 0.82 -9.72 -0.13
C PHE A 172 0.03 -10.40 0.99
N TRP A 173 -0.23 -11.71 0.89
CA TRP A 173 -1.13 -12.37 1.82
C TRP A 173 -0.49 -12.86 3.11
N GLU A 174 0.72 -13.41 3.03
CA GLU A 174 1.35 -14.15 4.12
C GLU A 174 2.82 -13.80 4.26
N LEU A 175 3.27 -13.53 5.49
CA LEU A 175 4.68 -13.43 5.83
C LEU A 175 5.10 -14.72 6.54
N LYS A 176 5.98 -15.51 5.91
CA LYS A 176 6.51 -16.74 6.47
C LYS A 176 7.88 -16.53 7.10
N LYS A 177 8.18 -17.27 8.15
CA LYS A 177 9.44 -17.16 8.89
C LYS A 177 10.67 -17.41 8.01
N ASP A 178 10.57 -18.36 7.08
CA ASP A 178 11.64 -18.69 6.15
C ASP A 178 11.93 -17.61 5.11
N MET A 179 11.02 -16.68 4.87
CA MET A 179 11.22 -15.50 4.04
C MET A 179 12.07 -14.44 4.73
N VAL A 180 12.12 -14.41 6.08
CA VAL A 180 12.75 -13.36 6.87
C VAL A 180 14.28 -13.41 6.74
N LYS A 181 14.87 -12.26 6.40
CA LYS A 181 16.34 -12.08 6.29
C LYS A 181 16.92 -11.39 7.52
N SER A 182 16.26 -10.37 8.02
CA SER A 182 16.70 -9.66 9.22
C SER A 182 15.54 -8.96 9.91
N ILE A 183 15.68 -8.78 11.23
CA ILE A 183 14.75 -8.01 12.05
C ILE A 183 15.55 -6.92 12.76
N LYS A 184 15.05 -5.68 12.72
CA LYS A 184 15.62 -4.53 13.43
C LYS A 184 14.55 -3.89 14.30
N TYR A 185 14.84 -3.82 15.59
CA TYR A 185 13.97 -3.17 16.57
C TYR A 185 14.28 -1.69 16.67
N PHE A 186 13.24 -0.87 16.79
CA PHE A 186 13.38 0.56 16.99
C PHE A 186 12.18 1.13 17.76
N THR A 187 12.30 2.38 18.21
CA THR A 187 11.17 3.14 18.76
C THR A 187 10.74 4.17 17.73
N ALA A 188 9.44 4.16 17.39
CA ALA A 188 8.85 5.09 16.42
C ALA A 188 8.90 6.54 16.94
N ARG A 189 8.99 7.51 16.01
CA ARG A 189 9.12 8.95 16.29
C ARG A 189 7.91 9.72 15.83
#